data_e8767fc212e934f7f90f1030f3b66e69
#
_entry.id   e8767fc212e934f7f90f1030f3b66e69
#
_cell.length_a   1.000
_cell.length_b   1.000
_cell.length_c   1.000
_cell.angle_alpha   90.00
_cell.angle_beta   90.00
_cell.angle_gamma   90.00
#
_symmetry.space_group_name_H-M   'P 1'
#
loop_
_entity.id
_entity.type
_entity.pdbx_description
1 polymer ?
#
loop_
_entity_poly.entity_id
_entity_poly.type
_entity_poly.pdbx_seq_one_letter_code
_entity_poly.pdbx_strand_id
1 'polypeptide(L)'
;MVVYSERELTRAVSPLFFRPEEDGMPPQSPRQLHPLIIPQSTAKQLNKLWHSRLPKMGNMPSLSFGFEYDGLYYASAMWSHPVARALPQHEWLELRRFAIAPDAPRNTASWGLGNMEKYIKEHMPQIERLVSYQDTEVHHGTIYKAAN
;
A
#
# COMPACT_ATOMS: atom_id res chain seq x y z
N MET A 1 -4.75 -8.71 13.10
CA MET A 1 -3.53 -8.10 12.57
C MET A 1 -2.43 -9.13 12.52
N VAL A 2 -1.79 -9.28 11.39
CA VAL A 2 -0.67 -10.19 11.22
C VAL A 2 0.62 -9.40 11.26
N VAL A 3 1.59 -9.88 12.06
CA VAL A 3 2.91 -9.26 12.17
C VAL A 3 3.92 -10.23 11.58
N TYR A 4 4.68 -9.76 10.60
CA TYR A 4 5.72 -10.57 9.98
C TYR A 4 6.97 -10.66 10.87
N SER A 5 7.65 -11.80 10.80
CA SER A 5 8.95 -11.94 11.41
C SER A 5 9.98 -11.06 10.67
N GLU A 6 11.08 -10.76 11.34
CA GLU A 6 12.18 -9.99 10.74
C GLU A 6 12.68 -10.64 9.43
N ARG A 7 12.73 -11.97 9.41
CA ARG A 7 13.14 -12.72 8.22
C ARG A 7 12.17 -12.53 7.05
N GLU A 8 10.88 -12.59 7.32
CA GLU A 8 9.85 -12.38 6.32
C GLU A 8 9.86 -10.94 5.81
N LEU A 9 10.08 -9.98 6.70
CA LEU A 9 10.20 -8.59 6.33
C LEU A 9 11.40 -8.34 5.41
N THR A 10 12.56 -8.90 5.76
CA THR A 10 13.76 -8.78 4.94
C THR A 10 13.52 -9.34 3.55
N ARG A 11 12.88 -10.48 3.48
CA ARG A 11 12.51 -11.13 2.23
C ARG A 11 11.55 -10.24 1.40
N ALA A 12 10.57 -9.66 2.07
CA ALA A 12 9.58 -8.81 1.42
C ALA A 12 10.17 -7.50 0.87
N VAL A 13 11.09 -6.86 1.60
CA VAL A 13 11.67 -5.59 1.15
C VAL A 13 12.69 -5.74 0.04
N SER A 14 13.14 -6.96 -0.24
CA SER A 14 14.09 -7.22 -1.31
C SER A 14 13.62 -8.37 -2.21
N PRO A 15 12.41 -8.27 -2.78
CA PRO A 15 11.82 -9.39 -3.52
C PRO A 15 12.63 -9.83 -4.73
N LEU A 16 13.37 -8.92 -5.37
CA LEU A 16 14.20 -9.24 -6.53
C LEU A 16 15.38 -10.16 -6.18
N PHE A 17 15.83 -10.13 -4.92
CA PHE A 17 16.92 -10.96 -4.45
C PHE A 17 16.46 -12.26 -3.81
N PHE A 18 15.22 -12.29 -3.31
CA PHE A 18 14.69 -13.40 -2.53
C PHE A 18 13.55 -14.14 -3.21
N ARG A 19 13.58 -14.18 -4.54
CA ARG A 19 12.64 -14.93 -5.34
C ARG A 19 13.35 -16.04 -6.08
N PRO A 20 13.83 -17.03 -5.38
CA PRO A 20 14.34 -18.21 -6.05
C PRO A 20 13.17 -18.97 -6.72
N GLU A 21 13.46 -19.70 -7.78
CA GLU A 21 12.45 -20.47 -8.50
C GLU A 21 11.73 -21.48 -7.60
N GLU A 22 12.41 -21.97 -6.59
CA GLU A 22 11.85 -22.90 -5.60
C GLU A 22 10.77 -22.29 -4.71
N ASP A 23 10.63 -20.96 -4.68
CA ASP A 23 9.55 -20.30 -3.93
C ASP A 23 8.20 -20.39 -4.63
N GLY A 24 8.16 -21.05 -5.78
CA GLY A 24 6.94 -21.22 -6.53
C GLY A 24 6.69 -20.10 -7.52
N MET A 25 5.54 -20.15 -8.17
CA MET A 25 5.18 -19.14 -9.16
C MET A 25 4.77 -17.83 -8.49
N PRO A 26 5.18 -16.69 -9.08
CA PRO A 26 4.67 -15.39 -8.61
C PRO A 26 3.15 -15.30 -8.83
N PRO A 27 2.47 -14.40 -8.10
CA PRO A 27 1.03 -14.24 -8.29
C PRO A 27 0.72 -13.77 -9.70
N GLN A 28 -0.29 -14.35 -10.30
CA GLN A 28 -0.73 -14.04 -11.67
C GLN A 28 -1.88 -13.02 -11.67
N SER A 29 -2.53 -12.85 -10.52
CA SER A 29 -3.68 -11.97 -10.38
C SER A 29 -3.60 -11.26 -9.02
N PRO A 30 -4.05 -10.00 -8.93
CA PRO A 30 -4.09 -9.31 -7.65
C PRO A 30 -5.02 -9.99 -6.65
N ARG A 31 -5.98 -10.79 -7.11
CA ARG A 31 -6.87 -11.56 -6.24
C ARG A 31 -6.15 -12.60 -5.39
N GLN A 32 -4.95 -12.97 -5.78
CA GLN A 32 -4.11 -13.89 -5.00
C GLN A 32 -3.40 -13.19 -3.84
N LEU A 33 -3.33 -11.85 -3.86
CA LEU A 33 -2.70 -11.07 -2.81
C LEU A 33 -3.59 -11.02 -1.57
N HIS A 34 -2.95 -11.02 -0.40
CA HIS A 34 -3.63 -10.91 0.88
C HIS A 34 -3.40 -9.52 1.46
N PRO A 35 -4.46 -8.70 1.60
CA PRO A 35 -4.35 -7.41 2.26
C PRO A 35 -4.11 -7.59 3.76
N LEU A 36 -3.15 -6.89 4.30
CA LEU A 36 -2.77 -6.96 5.72
C LEU A 36 -2.58 -5.56 6.27
N ILE A 37 -2.88 -5.38 7.55
CA ILE A 37 -2.45 -4.21 8.28
C ILE A 37 -1.03 -4.46 8.74
N ILE A 38 -0.12 -3.55 8.40
CA ILE A 38 1.30 -3.69 8.70
C ILE A 38 1.80 -2.49 9.51
N PRO A 39 2.93 -2.64 10.23
CA PRO A 39 3.54 -1.52 10.92
C PRO A 39 3.96 -0.41 9.94
N GLN A 40 3.90 0.84 10.39
CA GLN A 40 4.33 1.97 9.58
C GLN A 40 5.79 1.84 9.15
N SER A 41 6.65 1.33 10.01
CA SER A 41 8.06 1.10 9.68
C SER A 41 8.24 0.18 8.49
N THR A 42 7.45 -0.88 8.41
CA THR A 42 7.46 -1.81 7.28
C THR A 42 6.99 -1.10 6.01
N ALA A 43 5.89 -0.37 6.09
CA ALA A 43 5.35 0.37 4.94
C ALA A 43 6.34 1.41 4.43
N LYS A 44 7.07 2.10 5.31
CA LYS A 44 8.11 3.05 4.93
C LYS A 44 9.24 2.40 4.16
N GLN A 45 9.67 1.21 4.60
CA GLN A 45 10.74 0.47 3.92
C GLN A 45 10.31 0.06 2.52
N LEU A 46 9.10 -0.46 2.39
CA LEU A 46 8.56 -0.85 1.09
C LEU A 46 8.37 0.35 0.16
N ASN A 47 7.92 1.47 0.70
CA ASN A 47 7.80 2.71 -0.06
C ASN A 47 9.15 3.18 -0.59
N LYS A 48 10.17 3.14 0.26
CA LYS A 48 11.54 3.52 -0.14
C LYS A 48 12.05 2.63 -1.26
N LEU A 49 11.73 1.34 -1.21
CA LEU A 49 12.16 0.36 -2.21
C LEU A 49 11.50 0.58 -3.57
N TRP A 50 10.20 0.86 -3.59
CA TRP A 50 9.42 0.84 -4.83
C TRP A 50 8.95 2.20 -5.34
N HIS A 51 8.94 3.23 -4.49
CA HIS A 51 8.45 4.55 -4.88
C HIS A 51 9.62 5.50 -5.13
N SER A 52 10.12 5.51 -6.35
CA SER A 52 11.33 6.23 -6.72
C SER A 52 11.22 7.76 -6.59
N ARG A 53 10.02 8.32 -6.76
CA ARG A 53 9.80 9.77 -6.71
C ARG A 53 9.61 10.29 -5.30
N LEU A 54 8.97 9.52 -4.44
CA LEU A 54 8.68 9.91 -3.06
C LEU A 54 9.16 8.83 -2.09
N PRO A 55 10.48 8.57 -2.05
CA PRO A 55 11.02 7.45 -1.27
C PRO A 55 11.02 7.68 0.24
N LYS A 56 10.93 8.94 0.67
CA LYS A 56 10.99 9.28 2.09
C LYS A 56 9.66 9.79 2.58
N MET A 57 9.38 9.55 3.84
CA MET A 57 8.18 10.01 4.50
C MET A 57 8.47 10.22 5.98
N GLY A 58 8.05 11.35 6.53
CA GLY A 58 8.20 11.64 7.94
C GLY A 58 7.31 10.76 8.82
N ASN A 59 7.49 10.87 10.13
CA ASN A 59 6.64 10.16 11.08
C ASN A 59 5.28 10.84 11.16
N MET A 60 4.22 10.02 11.12
CA MET A 60 2.85 10.49 11.28
C MET A 60 1.96 9.32 11.69
N PRO A 61 0.86 9.59 12.39
CA PRO A 61 -0.15 8.56 12.62
C PRO A 61 -0.66 8.08 11.27
N SER A 62 -0.63 6.77 11.05
CA SER A 62 -1.04 6.23 9.77
C SER A 62 -1.71 4.88 9.91
N LEU A 63 -2.55 4.58 8.93
CA LEU A 63 -3.07 3.25 8.67
C LEU A 63 -2.26 2.71 7.50
N SER A 64 -1.54 1.63 7.73
CA SER A 64 -0.63 1.08 6.72
C SER A 64 -1.08 -0.30 6.28
N PHE A 65 -1.06 -0.52 4.97
CA PHE A 65 -1.42 -1.80 4.36
C PHE A 65 -0.23 -2.41 3.64
N GLY A 66 -0.16 -3.74 3.69
CA GLY A 66 0.71 -4.51 2.83
C GLY A 66 -0.12 -5.54 2.08
N PHE A 67 0.30 -5.88 0.88
CA PHE A 67 -0.35 -6.89 0.05
C PHE A 67 0.66 -7.98 -0.21
N GLU A 68 0.42 -9.16 0.38
CA GLU A 68 1.40 -10.24 0.37
C GLU A 68 0.93 -11.45 -0.42
N TYR A 69 1.90 -12.22 -0.90
CA TYR A 69 1.67 -13.53 -1.47
C TYR A 69 2.91 -14.37 -1.20
N ASP A 70 2.69 -15.55 -0.63
CA ASP A 70 3.76 -16.53 -0.34
C ASP A 70 4.91 -15.92 0.48
N GLY A 71 4.57 -15.09 1.47
CA GLY A 71 5.54 -14.46 2.36
C GLY A 71 6.27 -13.26 1.78
N LEU A 72 5.88 -12.78 0.60
CA LEU A 72 6.48 -11.62 -0.05
C LEU A 72 5.44 -10.52 -0.23
N TYR A 73 5.85 -9.28 0.01
CA TYR A 73 5.00 -8.14 -0.30
C TYR A 73 5.10 -7.74 -1.77
N TYR A 74 3.98 -7.32 -2.34
CA TYR A 74 3.89 -6.85 -3.72
C TYR A 74 3.38 -5.42 -3.82
N ALA A 75 2.81 -4.89 -2.75
CA ALA A 75 2.38 -3.51 -2.68
C ALA A 75 2.30 -3.08 -1.23
N SER A 76 2.36 -1.77 -1.00
CA SER A 76 2.23 -1.18 0.32
C SER A 76 1.61 0.20 0.21
N ALA A 77 0.76 0.56 1.16
CA ALA A 77 0.10 1.86 1.17
C ALA A 77 0.07 2.45 2.56
N MET A 78 0.08 3.77 2.63
CA MET A 78 -0.03 4.51 3.88
C MET A 78 -1.10 5.59 3.78
N TRP A 79 -2.02 5.58 4.73
CA TRP A 79 -3.09 6.56 4.88
C TRP A 79 -2.88 7.34 6.17
N SER A 80 -3.22 8.62 6.17
CA SER A 80 -3.15 9.47 7.34
C SER A 80 -4.29 10.46 7.37
N HIS A 81 -4.36 11.26 8.44
CA HIS A 81 -5.18 12.46 8.42
C HIS A 81 -4.74 13.37 7.28
N PRO A 82 -5.66 14.17 6.69
CA PRO A 82 -5.27 15.09 5.63
C PRO A 82 -4.16 16.03 6.08
N VAL A 83 -3.18 16.25 5.20
CA VAL A 83 -2.09 17.17 5.45
C VAL A 83 -2.60 18.61 5.47
N ALA A 84 -3.52 18.94 4.59
CA ALA A 84 -4.14 20.27 4.54
C ALA A 84 -4.99 20.49 5.78
N ARG A 85 -4.59 21.46 6.61
CA ARG A 85 -5.26 21.72 7.90
C ARG A 85 -6.71 22.19 7.75
N ALA A 86 -7.07 22.74 6.61
CA ALA A 86 -8.42 23.21 6.32
C ALA A 86 -9.41 22.05 6.08
N LEU A 87 -8.91 20.84 5.81
CA LEU A 87 -9.76 19.69 5.60
C LEU A 87 -10.13 19.01 6.92
N PRO A 88 -11.29 18.33 6.98
CA PRO A 88 -11.69 17.61 8.19
C PRO A 88 -10.66 16.55 8.58
N GLN A 89 -10.08 16.69 9.77
CA GLN A 89 -8.96 15.87 10.21
C GLN A 89 -9.39 14.49 10.70
N HIS A 90 -10.60 14.35 11.21
CA HIS A 90 -11.07 13.12 11.84
C HIS A 90 -12.06 12.34 10.98
N GLU A 91 -12.63 12.99 9.99
CA GLU A 91 -13.65 12.41 9.11
C GLU A 91 -13.12 12.06 7.73
N TRP A 92 -11.90 12.49 7.40
CA TRP A 92 -11.27 12.22 6.10
C TRP A 92 -9.94 11.49 6.30
N LEU A 93 -9.58 10.64 5.35
CA LEU A 93 -8.25 10.03 5.26
C LEU A 93 -7.63 10.37 3.91
N GLU A 94 -6.34 10.60 3.94
CA GLU A 94 -5.54 10.89 2.76
C GLU A 94 -4.60 9.71 2.47
N LEU A 95 -4.63 9.22 1.23
CA LEU A 95 -3.65 8.25 0.76
C LEU A 95 -2.34 8.99 0.51
N ARG A 96 -1.36 8.74 1.37
CA ARG A 96 -0.09 9.43 1.35
C ARG A 96 0.92 8.77 0.42
N ARG A 97 0.93 7.48 0.41
CA ARG A 97 1.85 6.68 -0.43
C ARG A 97 1.17 5.38 -0.83
N PHE A 98 1.41 4.99 -2.05
CA PHE A 98 1.01 3.68 -2.54
C PHE A 98 2.12 3.19 -3.46
N ALA A 99 2.89 2.24 -2.97
CA ALA A 99 4.06 1.70 -3.66
C ALA A 99 3.73 0.29 -4.18
N ILE A 100 4.04 0.04 -5.44
CA ILE A 100 3.76 -1.22 -6.12
C ILE A 100 5.09 -1.83 -6.56
N ALA A 101 5.31 -3.10 -6.26
CA ALA A 101 6.50 -3.81 -6.72
C ALA A 101 6.51 -3.92 -8.24
N PRO A 102 7.69 -3.86 -8.89
CA PRO A 102 7.77 -3.93 -10.35
C PRO A 102 7.18 -5.20 -10.93
N ASP A 103 7.19 -6.29 -10.18
CA ASP A 103 6.69 -7.59 -10.59
C ASP A 103 5.33 -7.94 -9.99
N ALA A 104 4.63 -6.96 -9.43
CA ALA A 104 3.27 -7.16 -8.97
C ALA A 104 2.34 -7.48 -10.15
N PRO A 105 1.27 -8.25 -9.91
CA PRO A 105 0.31 -8.56 -10.96
C PRO A 105 -0.31 -7.30 -11.55
N ARG A 106 -0.74 -7.41 -12.80
CA ARG A 106 -1.48 -6.34 -13.45
C ARG A 106 -2.73 -5.99 -12.63
N ASN A 107 -3.05 -4.69 -12.59
CA ASN A 107 -4.21 -4.15 -11.86
C ASN A 107 -4.11 -4.23 -10.32
N THR A 108 -2.92 -4.50 -9.78
CA THR A 108 -2.73 -4.54 -8.33
C THR A 108 -3.11 -3.22 -7.66
N ALA A 109 -2.79 -2.09 -8.28
CA ALA A 109 -3.07 -0.78 -7.69
C ALA A 109 -4.58 -0.53 -7.55
N SER A 110 -5.35 -0.71 -8.61
CA SER A 110 -6.81 -0.48 -8.54
C SER A 110 -7.51 -1.50 -7.65
N TRP A 111 -7.11 -2.75 -7.72
CA TRP A 111 -7.64 -3.80 -6.84
C TRP A 111 -7.32 -3.49 -5.37
N GLY A 112 -6.08 -3.08 -5.09
CA GLY A 112 -5.65 -2.73 -3.73
C GLY A 112 -6.40 -1.53 -3.17
N LEU A 113 -6.62 -0.49 -3.98
CA LEU A 113 -7.42 0.66 -3.56
C LEU A 113 -8.84 0.25 -3.18
N GLY A 114 -9.48 -0.58 -4.00
CA GLY A 114 -10.82 -1.06 -3.70
C GLY A 114 -10.89 -1.83 -2.39
N ASN A 115 -9.88 -2.66 -2.12
CA ASN A 115 -9.82 -3.40 -0.87
C ASN A 115 -9.58 -2.49 0.34
N MET A 116 -8.73 -1.49 0.20
CA MET A 116 -8.48 -0.53 1.29
C MET A 116 -9.73 0.30 1.58
N GLU A 117 -10.43 0.77 0.55
CA GLU A 117 -11.68 1.49 0.72
C GLU A 117 -12.72 0.66 1.47
N LYS A 118 -12.85 -0.60 1.09
CA LYS A 118 -13.77 -1.53 1.75
C LYS A 118 -13.41 -1.73 3.22
N TYR A 119 -12.14 -1.94 3.53
CA TYR A 119 -11.67 -2.09 4.91
C TYR A 119 -12.00 -0.84 5.73
N ILE A 120 -11.67 0.34 5.21
CA ILE A 120 -11.91 1.60 5.91
C ILE A 120 -13.40 1.81 6.16
N LYS A 121 -14.22 1.55 5.16
CA LYS A 121 -15.69 1.65 5.27
C LYS A 121 -16.24 0.73 6.35
N GLU A 122 -15.74 -0.49 6.44
CA GLU A 122 -16.22 -1.48 7.40
C GLU A 122 -15.72 -1.26 8.82
N HIS A 123 -14.48 -0.79 8.99
CA HIS A 123 -13.82 -0.72 10.29
C HIS A 123 -13.66 0.70 10.83
N MET A 124 -13.85 1.71 10.00
CA MET A 124 -13.70 3.12 10.38
C MET A 124 -14.91 3.92 9.91
N PRO A 125 -16.09 3.66 10.49
CA PRO A 125 -17.34 4.28 10.02
C PRO A 125 -17.37 5.80 10.19
N GLN A 126 -16.50 6.37 11.04
CA GLN A 126 -16.39 7.81 11.20
C GLN A 126 -15.74 8.49 9.99
N ILE A 127 -15.04 7.73 9.15
CA ILE A 127 -14.41 8.27 7.95
C ILE A 127 -15.46 8.41 6.85
N GLU A 128 -15.70 9.65 6.41
CA GLU A 128 -16.71 9.98 5.42
C GLU A 128 -16.12 10.10 4.01
N ARG A 129 -14.84 10.42 3.91
CA ARG A 129 -14.20 10.67 2.62
C ARG A 129 -12.75 10.24 2.58
N LEU A 130 -12.36 9.68 1.44
CA LEU A 130 -10.97 9.34 1.14
C LEU A 130 -10.48 10.26 0.04
N VAL A 131 -9.30 10.83 0.24
CA VAL A 131 -8.69 11.73 -0.72
C VAL A 131 -7.29 11.25 -1.09
N SER A 132 -6.88 11.55 -2.32
CA SER A 132 -5.52 11.28 -2.78
C SER A 132 -5.09 12.39 -3.71
N TYR A 133 -3.89 12.91 -3.46
CA TYR A 133 -3.27 13.89 -4.34
C TYR A 133 -2.26 13.17 -5.21
N GLN A 134 -2.52 13.11 -6.50
CA GLN A 134 -1.63 12.44 -7.43
C GLN A 134 -0.65 13.44 -8.03
N ASP A 135 0.57 12.96 -8.24
CA ASP A 135 1.54 13.69 -9.05
C ASP A 135 1.26 13.36 -10.52
N THR A 136 0.76 14.32 -11.27
CA THR A 136 0.39 14.12 -12.67
C THR A 136 1.57 13.80 -13.57
N GLU A 137 2.77 14.10 -13.13
CA GLU A 137 4.00 13.71 -13.88
C GLU A 137 4.33 12.23 -13.69
N VAL A 138 3.92 11.65 -12.57
CA VAL A 138 4.21 10.25 -12.23
C VAL A 138 2.99 9.36 -12.48
N HIS A 139 1.80 9.85 -12.14
CA HIS A 139 0.54 9.12 -12.25
C HIS A 139 -0.41 9.85 -13.18
N HIS A 140 -1.04 9.13 -14.08
CA HIS A 140 -2.07 9.68 -14.96
C HIS A 140 -3.45 9.73 -14.32
N GLY A 141 -3.56 9.45 -13.05
CA GLY A 141 -4.82 9.45 -12.32
C GLY A 141 -5.74 8.26 -12.61
N THR A 142 -5.40 7.43 -13.56
CA THR A 142 -6.23 6.30 -13.98
C THR A 142 -6.45 5.29 -12.86
N ILE A 143 -5.43 5.03 -12.06
CA ILE A 143 -5.48 4.07 -10.94
C ILE A 143 -6.55 4.50 -9.92
N TYR A 144 -6.50 5.75 -9.50
CA TYR A 144 -7.41 6.28 -8.49
C TYR A 144 -8.84 6.41 -9.03
N LYS A 145 -8.98 6.78 -10.29
CA LYS A 145 -10.29 6.87 -10.94
C LYS A 145 -10.96 5.50 -11.06
N ALA A 146 -10.19 4.47 -11.33
CA ALA A 146 -10.72 3.12 -11.50
C ALA A 146 -11.22 2.51 -10.18
N ALA A 147 -10.70 2.95 -9.03
CA ALA A 147 -11.10 2.45 -7.72
C ALA A 147 -12.31 3.17 -7.12
N ASN A 148 -12.62 4.33 -7.64
CA ASN A 148 -13.76 5.14 -7.16
C ASN A 148 -15.06 4.73 -7.86
#